data_823050cc9a5cafaad9b3ed7e7782b9a1
#
_entry.id   823050cc9a5cafaad9b3ed7e7782b9a1
#
_cell.length_a   1.000
_cell.length_b   1.000
_cell.length_c   1.000
_cell.angle_alpha   90.00
_cell.angle_beta   90.00
_cell.angle_gamma   90.00
#
_symmetry.space_group_name_H-M   'P 1'
#
loop_
_entity.id
_entity.type
_entity.pdbx_description
1 polymer ?
#
loop_
_entity_poly.entity_id
_entity_poly.type
_entity_poly.pdbx_seq_one_letter_code
_entity_poly.pdbx_strand_id
1 'polypeptide(L)'
;VVLALPVFTLAGFLLGGWRTADRLVRLSQAAFGWMPGGMAFVALIACAFFTALTGGSGVTIVALGALLLPALVKAGYPGRFSLGLVTSSGSLGLLLVPSVPLLIYGIIAQQLSQQLAMPAVEIVDLYLAGIGPALLMGGLLYFYCLWANREAPLPRQAFRARELADALWEARWELPLTFVVLG
;
A
#
# COMPACT_ATOMS: atom_id res chain seq x y z
N VAL A 1 22.97 6.23 -5.40
CA VAL A 1 21.81 5.45 -5.89
C VAL A 1 22.00 3.96 -5.62
N VAL A 2 23.17 3.38 -5.98
CA VAL A 2 23.43 1.92 -5.84
C VAL A 2 23.35 1.44 -4.38
N LEU A 3 23.75 2.27 -3.42
CA LEU A 3 23.69 1.93 -1.98
C LEU A 3 22.29 2.06 -1.40
N ALA A 4 21.41 2.89 -1.98
CA ALA A 4 20.06 3.10 -1.49
C ALA A 4 19.19 1.86 -1.69
N LEU A 5 19.31 1.16 -2.82
CA LEU A 5 18.54 -0.04 -3.15
C LEU A 5 18.65 -1.14 -2.07
N PRO A 6 19.86 -1.62 -1.71
CA PRO A 6 19.96 -2.67 -0.69
C PRO A 6 19.52 -2.20 0.70
N VAL A 7 19.76 -0.93 1.04
CA VAL A 7 19.32 -0.38 2.34
C VAL A 7 17.79 -0.30 2.44
N PHE A 8 17.11 0.18 1.40
CA PHE A 8 15.65 0.21 1.35
C PHE A 8 15.05 -1.20 1.33
N THR A 9 15.65 -2.12 0.59
CA THR A 9 15.19 -3.52 0.57
C THR A 9 15.35 -4.18 1.95
N LEU A 10 16.47 -3.94 2.62
CA LEU A 10 16.71 -4.44 3.97
C LEU A 10 15.72 -3.82 4.97
N ALA A 11 15.51 -2.50 4.92
CA ALA A 11 14.52 -1.82 5.74
C ALA A 11 13.11 -2.37 5.51
N GLY A 12 12.72 -2.58 4.25
CA GLY A 12 11.44 -3.19 3.89
C GLY A 12 11.29 -4.61 4.43
N PHE A 13 12.36 -5.41 4.37
CA PHE A 13 12.35 -6.77 4.90
C PHE A 13 12.25 -6.79 6.44
N LEU A 14 12.95 -5.89 7.12
CA LEU A 14 12.86 -5.73 8.58
C LEU A 14 11.47 -5.28 9.01
N LEU A 15 10.88 -4.31 8.31
CA LEU A 15 9.51 -3.86 8.56
C LEU A 15 8.49 -4.98 8.33
N GLY A 16 8.68 -5.82 7.30
CA GLY A 16 7.83 -6.97 7.03
C GLY A 16 7.91 -8.07 8.08
N GLY A 17 9.08 -8.24 8.73
CA GLY A 17 9.30 -9.23 9.79
C GLY A 17 8.75 -8.80 11.17
N TRP A 18 8.41 -7.53 11.36
CA TRP A 18 7.89 -7.00 12.63
C TRP A 18 6.36 -6.90 12.61
N ARG A 19 5.77 -6.61 13.77
CA ARG A 19 4.32 -6.41 13.94
C ARG A 19 3.73 -5.22 13.16
N THR A 20 4.53 -4.54 12.35
CA THR A 20 4.11 -3.40 11.52
C THR A 20 3.02 -3.79 10.52
N ALA A 21 3.16 -4.95 9.87
CA ALA A 21 2.14 -5.48 8.96
C ALA A 21 0.80 -5.69 9.67
N ASP A 22 0.81 -6.31 10.87
CA ASP A 22 -0.39 -6.54 11.68
C ASP A 22 -1.06 -5.23 12.10
N ARG A 23 -0.28 -4.22 12.49
CA ARG A 23 -0.79 -2.91 12.93
C ARG A 23 -1.43 -2.15 11.77
N LEU A 24 -0.80 -2.16 10.59
CA LEU A 24 -1.36 -1.52 9.40
C LEU A 24 -2.68 -2.17 8.96
N VAL A 25 -2.76 -3.50 9.04
CA VAL A 25 -4.02 -4.21 8.75
C VAL A 25 -5.09 -3.86 9.77
N ARG A 26 -4.78 -3.83 11.07
CA ARG A 26 -5.73 -3.42 12.12
C ARG A 26 -6.20 -1.98 11.94
N LEU A 27 -5.28 -1.06 11.65
CA LEU A 27 -5.62 0.34 11.36
C LEU A 27 -6.56 0.46 10.17
N SER A 28 -6.23 -0.22 9.07
CA SER A 28 -7.06 -0.23 7.87
C SER A 28 -8.44 -0.87 8.12
N GLN A 29 -8.52 -1.94 8.93
CA GLN A 29 -9.78 -2.56 9.34
C GLN A 29 -10.64 -1.63 10.18
N ALA A 30 -10.05 -0.96 11.16
CA ALA A 30 -10.76 -0.02 12.02
C ALA A 30 -11.29 1.19 11.23
N ALA A 31 -10.53 1.66 10.23
CA ALA A 31 -10.89 2.81 9.39
C ALA A 31 -11.95 2.46 8.34
N PHE A 32 -11.81 1.33 7.66
CA PHE A 32 -12.56 1.04 6.42
C PHE A 32 -13.39 -0.26 6.46
N GLY A 33 -13.30 -1.05 7.53
CA GLY A 33 -14.00 -2.34 7.64
C GLY A 33 -15.54 -2.26 7.59
N TRP A 34 -16.11 -1.07 7.81
CA TRP A 34 -17.56 -0.81 7.75
C TRP A 34 -18.11 -0.64 6.31
N MET A 35 -17.24 -0.41 5.32
CA MET A 35 -17.63 -0.23 3.93
C MET A 35 -18.11 -1.55 3.29
N PRO A 36 -18.99 -1.50 2.28
CA PRO A 36 -19.35 -2.70 1.51
C PRO A 36 -18.10 -3.27 0.84
N GLY A 37 -17.83 -4.56 1.05
CA GLY A 37 -16.57 -5.17 0.62
C GLY A 37 -15.35 -4.71 1.46
N GLY A 38 -15.60 -4.23 2.69
CA GLY A 38 -14.61 -3.57 3.54
C GLY A 38 -13.30 -4.34 3.70
N MET A 39 -13.36 -5.67 3.81
CA MET A 39 -12.14 -6.47 3.95
C MET A 39 -11.27 -6.44 2.67
N ALA A 40 -11.87 -6.42 1.48
CA ALA A 40 -11.12 -6.26 0.23
C ALA A 40 -10.53 -4.86 0.11
N PHE A 41 -11.28 -3.82 0.52
CA PHE A 41 -10.77 -2.45 0.57
C PHE A 41 -9.63 -2.28 1.58
N VAL A 42 -9.75 -2.90 2.76
CA VAL A 42 -8.69 -2.96 3.77
C VAL A 42 -7.43 -3.61 3.20
N ALA A 43 -7.56 -4.74 2.51
CA ALA A 43 -6.43 -5.41 1.89
C ALA A 43 -5.75 -4.51 0.84
N LEU A 44 -6.54 -3.80 0.03
CA LEU A 44 -6.04 -2.89 -0.99
C LEU A 44 -5.26 -1.73 -0.37
N ILE A 45 -5.83 -1.04 0.61
CA ILE A 45 -5.20 0.10 1.29
C ILE A 45 -3.96 -0.34 2.08
N ALA A 46 -4.06 -1.42 2.86
CA ALA A 46 -2.95 -1.93 3.65
C ALA A 46 -1.76 -2.34 2.78
N CYS A 47 -2.02 -3.08 1.68
CA CYS A 47 -0.97 -3.46 0.74
C CYS A 47 -0.35 -2.24 0.04
N ALA A 48 -1.18 -1.30 -0.43
CA ALA A 48 -0.71 -0.10 -1.10
C ALA A 48 0.19 0.74 -0.17
N PHE A 49 -0.25 0.96 1.07
CA PHE A 49 0.50 1.73 2.06
C PHE A 49 1.79 1.03 2.47
N PHE A 50 1.73 -0.27 2.73
CA PHE A 50 2.91 -1.05 3.09
C PHE A 50 3.94 -1.11 1.96
N THR A 51 3.50 -1.25 0.70
CA THR A 51 4.39 -1.21 -0.46
C THR A 51 5.02 0.16 -0.65
N ALA A 52 4.27 1.24 -0.41
CA ALA A 52 4.82 2.59 -0.44
C ALA A 52 5.98 2.75 0.56
N LEU A 53 5.82 2.22 1.79
CA LEU A 53 6.85 2.26 2.84
C LEU A 53 8.06 1.37 2.53
N THR A 54 7.81 0.15 2.02
CA THR A 54 8.89 -0.83 1.78
C THR A 54 9.56 -0.64 0.43
N GLY A 55 8.91 0.05 -0.51
CA GLY A 55 9.38 0.24 -1.87
C GLY A 55 9.40 -1.01 -2.74
N GLY A 56 8.89 -2.15 -2.25
CA GLY A 56 8.92 -3.42 -2.95
C GLY A 56 7.61 -4.22 -2.87
N SER A 57 6.94 -4.44 -4.01
CA SER A 57 5.71 -5.23 -4.07
C SER A 57 5.90 -6.69 -3.63
N GLY A 58 7.05 -7.30 -3.93
CA GLY A 58 7.35 -8.67 -3.53
C GLY A 58 7.37 -8.87 -2.01
N VAL A 59 7.98 -7.94 -1.26
CA VAL A 59 8.01 -7.96 0.21
C VAL A 59 6.59 -7.83 0.76
N THR A 60 5.79 -6.93 0.21
CA THR A 60 4.39 -6.74 0.60
C THR A 60 3.56 -7.99 0.38
N ILE A 61 3.68 -8.62 -0.79
CA ILE A 61 2.92 -9.83 -1.13
C ILE A 61 3.24 -10.97 -0.15
N VAL A 62 4.50 -11.15 0.20
CA VAL A 62 4.92 -12.19 1.14
C VAL A 62 4.47 -11.86 2.56
N ALA A 63 4.75 -10.65 3.06
CA ALA A 63 4.46 -10.26 4.43
C ALA A 63 2.95 -10.10 4.70
N LEU A 64 2.27 -9.27 3.92
CA LEU A 64 0.84 -9.04 4.09
C LEU A 64 -0.02 -10.16 3.49
N GLY A 65 0.47 -10.86 2.46
CA GLY A 65 -0.23 -12.00 1.88
C GLY A 65 -0.45 -13.11 2.88
N ALA A 66 0.54 -13.45 3.68
CA ALA A 66 0.42 -14.45 4.75
C ALA A 66 -0.66 -14.09 5.78
N LEU A 67 -0.88 -12.79 6.02
CA LEU A 67 -1.85 -12.28 6.98
C LEU A 67 -3.23 -12.09 6.36
N LEU A 68 -3.29 -11.41 5.20
CA LEU A 68 -4.54 -11.00 4.57
C LEU A 68 -5.26 -12.13 3.84
N LEU A 69 -4.52 -13.08 3.25
CA LEU A 69 -5.13 -14.19 2.52
C LEU A 69 -6.05 -15.04 3.40
N PRO A 70 -5.62 -15.56 4.57
CA PRO A 70 -6.51 -16.29 5.45
C PRO A 70 -7.65 -15.41 6.00
N ALA A 71 -7.41 -14.12 6.24
CA ALA A 71 -8.43 -13.20 6.71
C ALA A 71 -9.52 -12.95 5.64
N LEU A 72 -9.15 -12.77 4.38
CA LEU A 72 -10.09 -12.64 3.26
C LEU A 72 -10.91 -13.92 3.05
N VAL A 73 -10.26 -15.09 3.09
CA VAL A 73 -10.96 -16.38 2.95
C VAL A 73 -11.95 -16.60 4.10
N LYS A 74 -11.57 -16.27 5.34
CA LYS A 74 -12.49 -16.31 6.50
C LYS A 74 -13.65 -15.32 6.35
N ALA A 75 -13.44 -14.20 5.69
CA ALA A 75 -14.48 -13.22 5.38
C ALA A 75 -15.40 -13.64 4.21
N GLY A 76 -15.20 -14.84 3.65
CA GLY A 76 -16.05 -15.39 2.60
C GLY A 76 -15.61 -15.10 1.17
N TYR A 77 -14.44 -14.50 0.96
CA TYR A 77 -13.91 -14.27 -0.37
C TYR A 77 -13.31 -15.55 -0.97
N PRO A 78 -13.51 -15.82 -2.27
CA PRO A 78 -12.87 -16.94 -2.94
C PRO A 78 -11.34 -16.87 -2.86
N GLY A 79 -10.67 -17.99 -2.58
CA GLY A 79 -9.22 -18.00 -2.39
C GLY A 79 -8.43 -17.48 -3.60
N ARG A 80 -8.85 -17.82 -4.84
CA ARG A 80 -8.24 -17.31 -6.08
C ARG A 80 -8.38 -15.80 -6.23
N PHE A 81 -9.55 -15.27 -5.89
CA PHE A 81 -9.81 -13.84 -5.87
C PHE A 81 -8.93 -13.14 -4.83
N SER A 82 -8.88 -13.67 -3.61
CA SER A 82 -8.07 -13.11 -2.51
C SER A 82 -6.58 -13.06 -2.86
N LEU A 83 -6.06 -14.10 -3.51
CA LEU A 83 -4.67 -14.13 -3.97
C LEU A 83 -4.40 -13.07 -5.03
N GLY A 84 -5.29 -12.96 -6.04
CA GLY A 84 -5.19 -11.95 -7.08
C GLY A 84 -5.28 -10.53 -6.51
N LEU A 85 -6.19 -10.30 -5.56
CA LEU A 85 -6.34 -9.01 -4.90
C LEU A 85 -5.07 -8.58 -4.16
N VAL A 86 -4.49 -9.44 -3.33
CA VAL A 86 -3.27 -9.14 -2.58
C VAL A 86 -2.10 -8.85 -3.52
N THR A 87 -1.95 -9.64 -4.59
CA THR A 87 -0.89 -9.45 -5.58
C THR A 87 -1.03 -8.12 -6.33
N SER A 88 -2.23 -7.82 -6.81
CA SER A 88 -2.50 -6.56 -7.54
C SER A 88 -2.40 -5.34 -6.64
N SER A 89 -2.90 -5.44 -5.41
CA SER A 89 -2.83 -4.35 -4.43
C SER A 89 -1.39 -4.01 -4.02
N GLY A 90 -0.51 -5.03 -3.96
CA GLY A 90 0.91 -4.83 -3.70
C GLY A 90 1.59 -3.95 -4.76
N SER A 91 1.13 -3.97 -6.00
CA SER A 91 1.71 -3.13 -7.06
C SER A 91 1.26 -1.67 -6.99
N LEU A 92 0.10 -1.37 -6.37
CA LEU A 92 -0.41 0.00 -6.24
C LEU A 92 0.52 0.92 -5.46
N GLY A 93 1.14 0.40 -4.40
CA GLY A 93 2.00 1.19 -3.54
C GLY A 93 3.26 1.71 -4.24
N LEU A 94 3.63 1.13 -5.38
CA LEU A 94 4.77 1.62 -6.18
C LEU A 94 4.49 2.99 -6.81
N LEU A 95 3.22 3.38 -6.94
CA LEU A 95 2.79 4.68 -7.45
C LEU A 95 2.55 5.71 -6.33
N LEU A 96 2.46 5.24 -5.08
CA LEU A 96 2.21 6.10 -3.92
C LEU A 96 3.52 6.59 -3.31
N VAL A 97 3.45 7.74 -2.66
CA VAL A 97 4.59 8.35 -1.95
C VAL A 97 4.70 7.75 -0.55
N PRO A 98 5.92 7.39 -0.10
CA PRO A 98 7.23 7.44 -0.75
C PRO A 98 7.54 6.17 -1.56
N SER A 99 7.67 6.28 -2.88
CA SER A 99 7.99 5.13 -3.75
C SER A 99 9.47 5.16 -4.17
N VAL A 100 10.20 4.12 -3.83
CA VAL A 100 11.62 3.98 -4.21
C VAL A 100 11.82 3.93 -5.73
N PRO A 101 11.03 3.18 -6.52
CA PRO A 101 11.14 3.19 -7.97
C PRO A 101 10.92 4.58 -8.58
N LEU A 102 9.93 5.33 -8.07
CA LEU A 102 9.64 6.68 -8.56
C LEU A 102 10.79 7.65 -8.24
N LEU A 103 11.37 7.52 -7.04
CA LEU A 103 12.51 8.32 -6.61
C LEU A 103 13.74 8.06 -7.48
N ILE A 104 14.05 6.79 -7.77
CA ILE A 104 15.17 6.42 -8.65
C ILE A 104 14.94 6.96 -10.06
N TYR A 105 13.72 6.81 -10.60
CA TYR A 105 13.36 7.38 -11.89
C TYR A 105 13.53 8.89 -11.92
N GLY A 106 13.09 9.60 -10.88
CA GLY A 106 13.25 11.05 -10.75
C GLY A 106 14.70 11.50 -10.76
N ILE A 107 15.58 10.81 -10.02
CA ILE A 107 17.02 11.12 -10.00
C ILE A 107 17.65 10.93 -11.39
N ILE A 108 17.32 9.83 -12.08
CA ILE A 108 17.84 9.58 -13.42
C ILE A 108 17.30 10.61 -14.42
N ALA A 109 16.01 10.96 -14.33
CA ALA A 109 15.40 11.98 -15.17
C ALA A 109 16.04 13.35 -14.97
N GLN A 110 16.36 13.74 -13.73
CA GLN A 110 17.07 14.98 -13.43
C GLN A 110 18.50 15.00 -14.04
N GLN A 111 19.23 13.90 -13.93
CA GLN A 111 20.57 13.81 -14.52
C GLN A 111 20.52 13.92 -16.05
N LEU A 112 19.54 13.27 -16.67
CA LEU A 112 19.38 13.30 -18.11
C LEU A 112 18.92 14.67 -18.62
N SER A 113 18.02 15.33 -17.91
CA SER A 113 17.57 16.68 -18.27
C SER A 113 18.71 17.71 -18.25
N GLN A 114 19.62 17.59 -17.28
CA GLN A 114 20.82 18.45 -17.23
C GLN A 114 21.76 18.20 -18.40
N GLN A 115 21.94 16.95 -18.82
CA GLN A 115 22.79 16.60 -19.96
C GLN A 115 22.22 17.07 -21.31
N LEU A 116 20.89 17.04 -21.45
CA LEU A 116 20.19 17.40 -22.68
C LEU A 116 19.73 18.87 -22.73
N ALA A 117 20.09 19.68 -21.73
CA ALA A 117 19.62 21.07 -21.56
C ALA A 117 18.08 21.19 -21.64
N MET A 118 17.36 20.18 -21.11
CA MET A 118 15.91 20.18 -21.00
C MET A 118 15.46 20.80 -19.69
N PRO A 119 14.19 21.22 -19.55
CA PRO A 119 13.65 21.71 -18.29
C PRO A 119 13.87 20.68 -17.17
N ALA A 120 14.28 21.15 -15.99
CA ALA A 120 14.50 20.29 -14.83
C ALA A 120 13.18 19.61 -14.41
N VAL A 121 13.22 18.30 -14.24
CA VAL A 121 12.09 17.52 -13.71
C VAL A 121 12.20 17.51 -12.18
N GLU A 122 11.19 18.06 -11.50
CA GLU A 122 11.15 17.99 -10.04
C GLU A 122 10.58 16.64 -9.56
N ILE A 123 11.19 16.07 -8.52
CA ILE A 123 10.75 14.79 -7.95
C ILE A 123 9.32 14.91 -7.41
N VAL A 124 8.98 16.09 -6.88
CA VAL A 124 7.64 16.39 -6.36
C VAL A 124 6.58 16.30 -7.45
N ASP A 125 6.87 16.83 -8.65
CA ASP A 125 5.94 16.76 -9.79
C ASP A 125 5.70 15.31 -10.23
N LEU A 126 6.73 14.47 -10.17
CA LEU A 126 6.58 13.05 -10.46
C LEU A 126 5.66 12.35 -9.44
N TYR A 127 5.79 12.69 -8.18
CA TYR A 127 4.94 12.15 -7.13
C TYR A 127 3.50 12.60 -7.31
N LEU A 128 3.27 13.88 -7.60
CA LEU A 128 1.92 14.40 -7.88
C LEU A 128 1.31 13.72 -9.12
N ALA A 129 2.10 13.52 -10.17
CA ALA A 129 1.66 12.80 -11.37
C ALA A 129 1.28 11.34 -11.08
N GLY A 130 1.96 10.68 -10.12
CA GLY A 130 1.68 9.30 -9.71
C GLY A 130 0.34 9.12 -8.98
N ILE A 131 -0.16 10.16 -8.30
CA ILE A 131 -1.41 10.09 -7.53
C ILE A 131 -2.61 9.79 -8.44
N GLY A 132 -2.69 10.40 -9.62
CA GLY A 132 -3.79 10.18 -10.58
C GLY A 132 -3.93 8.70 -10.98
N PRO A 133 -2.89 8.08 -11.56
CA PRO A 133 -2.89 6.65 -11.88
C PRO A 133 -3.12 5.75 -10.65
N ALA A 134 -2.57 6.09 -9.48
CA ALA A 134 -2.76 5.31 -8.27
C ALA A 134 -4.23 5.29 -7.81
N LEU A 135 -4.90 6.45 -7.81
CA LEU A 135 -6.32 6.57 -7.49
C LEU A 135 -7.19 5.85 -8.52
N LEU A 136 -6.87 5.97 -9.80
CA LEU A 136 -7.60 5.30 -10.88
C LEU A 136 -7.48 3.77 -10.75
N MET A 137 -6.27 3.24 -10.59
CA MET A 137 -6.05 1.81 -10.39
C MET A 137 -6.70 1.30 -9.11
N GLY A 138 -6.55 2.02 -8.01
CA GLY A 138 -7.16 1.68 -6.72
C GLY A 138 -8.69 1.68 -6.81
N GLY A 139 -9.28 2.69 -7.46
CA GLY A 139 -10.71 2.80 -7.70
C GLY A 139 -11.23 1.66 -8.58
N LEU A 140 -10.55 1.34 -9.68
CA LEU A 140 -10.91 0.23 -10.56
C LEU A 140 -10.84 -1.12 -9.85
N LEU A 141 -9.78 -1.36 -9.07
CA LEU A 141 -9.65 -2.60 -8.28
C LEU A 141 -10.76 -2.70 -7.22
N TYR A 142 -11.06 -1.62 -6.53
CA TYR A 142 -12.14 -1.61 -5.55
C TYR A 142 -13.50 -1.85 -6.21
N PHE A 143 -13.77 -1.18 -7.33
CA PHE A 143 -15.00 -1.41 -8.09
C PHE A 143 -15.11 -2.85 -8.60
N TYR A 144 -14.01 -3.40 -9.10
CA TYR A 144 -13.94 -4.80 -9.49
C TYR A 144 -14.23 -5.74 -8.32
N CYS A 145 -13.70 -5.44 -7.13
CA CYS A 145 -13.97 -6.21 -5.92
C CYS A 145 -15.47 -6.23 -5.56
N LEU A 146 -16.14 -5.08 -5.64
CA LEU A 146 -17.56 -4.97 -5.41
C LEU A 146 -18.37 -5.76 -6.46
N TRP A 147 -18.00 -5.63 -7.73
CA TRP A 147 -18.68 -6.30 -8.83
C TRP A 147 -18.50 -7.82 -8.78
N ALA A 148 -17.28 -8.30 -8.54
CA ALA A 148 -16.95 -9.72 -8.50
C ALA A 148 -17.59 -10.45 -7.31
N ASN A 149 -17.85 -9.74 -6.20
CA ASN A 149 -18.42 -10.32 -4.98
C ASN A 149 -19.85 -9.84 -4.70
N ARG A 150 -20.55 -9.28 -5.69
CA ARG A 150 -21.92 -8.74 -5.53
C ARG A 150 -22.96 -9.80 -5.13
N GLU A 151 -22.74 -11.07 -5.46
CA GLU A 151 -23.66 -12.17 -5.16
C GLU A 151 -23.42 -12.79 -3.80
N ALA A 152 -22.29 -12.51 -3.15
CA ALA A 152 -21.97 -12.99 -1.81
C ALA A 152 -22.29 -11.91 -0.76
N PRO A 153 -23.07 -12.20 0.28
CA PRO A 153 -23.28 -11.28 1.39
C PRO A 153 -21.98 -11.17 2.19
N LEU A 154 -21.16 -10.16 1.86
CA LEU A 154 -19.89 -9.91 2.54
C LEU A 154 -20.17 -9.36 3.95
N PRO A 155 -19.53 -9.92 4.98
CA PRO A 155 -19.70 -9.45 6.35
C PRO A 155 -19.19 -8.01 6.48
N ARG A 156 -20.01 -7.13 7.02
CA ARG A 156 -19.62 -5.75 7.36
C ARG A 156 -19.23 -5.70 8.82
N GLN A 157 -18.14 -5.07 9.13
CA GLN A 157 -17.76 -4.79 10.51
C GLN A 157 -18.42 -3.46 10.93
N ALA A 158 -18.93 -3.41 12.15
CA ALA A 158 -19.47 -2.16 12.69
C ALA A 158 -18.30 -1.19 12.94
N PHE A 159 -18.46 0.06 12.51
CA PHE A 159 -17.49 1.11 12.82
C PHE A 159 -17.43 1.36 14.32
N ARG A 160 -16.24 1.25 14.90
CA ARG A 160 -15.98 1.52 16.31
C ARG A 160 -14.86 2.53 16.44
N ALA A 161 -15.21 3.78 16.74
CA ALA A 161 -14.25 4.89 16.89
C ALA A 161 -13.16 4.58 17.93
N ARG A 162 -13.44 3.79 18.94
CA ARG A 162 -12.46 3.39 19.96
C ARG A 162 -11.39 2.46 19.40
N GLU A 163 -11.77 1.49 18.59
CA GLU A 163 -10.83 0.60 17.91
C GLU A 163 -9.93 1.37 16.93
N LEU A 164 -10.47 2.41 16.28
CA LEU A 164 -9.68 3.30 15.42
C LEU A 164 -8.66 4.10 16.23
N ALA A 165 -9.05 4.64 17.38
CA ALA A 165 -8.15 5.39 18.25
C ALA A 165 -7.02 4.49 18.80
N ASP A 166 -7.34 3.26 19.22
CA ASP A 166 -6.36 2.29 19.70
C ASP A 166 -5.40 1.86 18.57
N ALA A 167 -5.92 1.62 17.36
CA ALA A 167 -5.12 1.27 16.19
C ALA A 167 -4.20 2.42 15.74
N LEU A 168 -4.66 3.67 15.79
CA LEU A 168 -3.85 4.86 15.52
C LEU A 168 -2.73 5.01 16.57
N TRP A 169 -3.04 4.73 17.83
CA TRP A 169 -2.05 4.78 18.90
C TRP A 169 -0.98 3.70 18.75
N GLU A 170 -1.36 2.50 18.32
CA GLU A 170 -0.42 1.42 18.01
C GLU A 170 0.45 1.76 16.78
N ALA A 171 -0.13 2.38 15.74
CA ALA A 171 0.56 2.75 14.50
C ALA A 171 1.25 4.14 14.56
N ARG A 172 1.29 4.78 15.72
CA ARG A 172 1.82 6.15 15.87
C ARG A 172 3.28 6.32 15.45
N TRP A 173 4.05 5.26 15.45
CA TRP A 173 5.47 5.31 15.06
C TRP A 173 5.68 5.05 13.56
N GLU A 174 4.77 4.35 12.92
CA GLU A 174 4.84 4.09 11.47
C GLU A 174 4.46 5.33 10.64
N LEU A 175 3.51 6.14 11.11
CA LEU A 175 3.08 7.36 10.42
C LEU A 175 4.19 8.43 10.30
N PRO A 176 4.90 8.82 11.39
CA PRO A 176 6.00 9.77 11.28
C PRO A 176 7.16 9.26 10.44
N LEU A 177 7.38 7.94 10.39
CA LEU A 177 8.47 7.34 9.61
C LEU A 177 8.30 7.66 8.11
N THR A 178 7.05 7.69 7.64
CA THR A 178 6.72 8.11 6.27
C THR A 178 7.14 9.56 6.02
N PHE A 179 6.88 10.46 6.98
CA PHE A 179 7.26 11.87 6.86
C PHE A 179 8.76 12.09 6.95
N VAL A 180 9.47 11.32 7.79
CA VAL A 180 10.94 11.39 7.90
C VAL A 180 11.63 10.90 6.63
N VAL A 181 11.04 9.94 5.91
CA VAL A 181 11.58 9.45 4.63
C VAL A 181 11.34 10.45 3.50
N LEU A 182 10.30 11.29 3.61
CA LEU A 182 9.97 12.33 2.61
C LEU A 182 10.75 13.63 2.80
N GLY A 183 11.25 13.93 4.00
CA GLY A 183 11.98 15.17 4.34
C GLY A 183 13.47 15.02 4.29
#